data_9dc32f1d24b7da59a1382cd15d20fb4d
#
_entry.id   9dc32f1d24b7da59a1382cd15d20fb4d
#
_cell.length_a   1.000
_cell.length_b   1.000
_cell.length_c   1.000
_cell.angle_alpha   90.00
_cell.angle_beta   90.00
_cell.angle_gamma   90.00
#
_symmetry.space_group_name_H-M   'P 1'
#
loop_
_entity.id
_entity.type
_entity.pdbx_description
1 polymer ?
#
loop_
_entity_poly.entity_id
_entity_poly.type
_entity_poly.pdbx_seq_one_letter_code
_entity_poly.pdbx_strand_id
1 'polypeptide(L)'
;MAKTTTLPTILTAAAVALCAHSATLAGGGVTLQPKAGDPLVGLSKQQTALFWAGRLAYATPFGPETGLGPVMNKSNCQSCHSNPVGGWGSIAVTRFGIDDKGEFLPLEELGGSLLQALSISVGCREEIPVEATVVATRMTNSSMAFGLIEAIPDAAIAANEDPLDADGDGISGRVHWVLPLEDSPTSPLRAGRFGWKAQVATVLSFSADATRNEMGITNSLIPTETAPNGDMALLAACDAVADPEDVPDAEGHAFIDRVTHFQRYLAQPPQTPRSGMTGEQVFNAIGCNACHVAQWTTANLPGLEDAIRGKTIRPYSDFLVHDMGLLADGVQEGDANEQEFRTPVLWNLRTRDPMLHDGSASGGTFEERVAIAIAKHGPFGEGAASAAAFAKLSATQRSQLFAFLGSLGRNEYDFDANQLVDTLDLQVMAQCRLANTVTADDACAIGDVNQDGLVDSVDMQGFLLAAERDGVDITGDCDKDGTPDFVAIFNGAPDVDLNGVPDNCAPACPADLSGDGAVNAGDLAIMLNAWGTAAADLDGNGSTGGADLAILLGAWGPC
;
A
#
# COMPACT_ATOMS: atom_id res chain seq x y z
N MET A 1 -13.45 42.44 -46.31
CA MET A 1 -12.04 42.23 -45.98
C MET A 1 -11.85 42.50 -44.49
N ALA A 2 -11.83 41.47 -43.67
CA ALA A 2 -11.43 41.56 -42.28
C ALA A 2 -10.71 40.24 -41.99
N LYS A 3 -9.41 40.29 -41.70
CA LYS A 3 -8.58 39.16 -41.30
C LYS A 3 -8.77 38.95 -39.80
N THR A 4 -9.30 37.83 -39.43
CA THR A 4 -9.30 37.33 -38.04
C THR A 4 -8.02 36.52 -37.82
N THR A 5 -7.15 37.05 -36.98
CA THR A 5 -5.96 36.40 -36.49
C THR A 5 -6.33 35.62 -35.21
N THR A 6 -6.27 34.32 -35.26
CA THR A 6 -6.35 33.45 -34.08
C THR A 6 -4.96 33.31 -33.45
N LEU A 7 -4.83 33.71 -32.17
CA LEU A 7 -3.67 33.39 -31.32
C LEU A 7 -3.78 31.97 -30.84
N PRO A 8 -2.69 31.20 -30.82
CA PRO A 8 -2.64 29.91 -30.10
C PRO A 8 -2.38 30.16 -28.61
N THR A 9 -3.24 29.62 -27.80
CA THR A 9 -3.06 29.57 -26.34
C THR A 9 -1.98 28.53 -26.02
N ILE A 10 -0.84 29.00 -25.58
CA ILE A 10 0.23 28.12 -25.07
C ILE A 10 -0.12 27.76 -23.62
N LEU A 11 -0.54 26.54 -23.36
CA LEU A 11 -0.55 25.96 -22.02
C LEU A 11 0.90 25.64 -21.63
N THR A 12 1.46 26.44 -20.75
CA THR A 12 2.71 26.10 -20.07
C THR A 12 2.42 25.10 -18.96
N ALA A 13 2.76 23.84 -19.19
CA ALA A 13 2.84 22.84 -18.15
C ALA A 13 4.02 23.21 -17.23
N ALA A 14 3.72 23.57 -15.99
CA ALA A 14 4.73 23.72 -14.95
C ALA A 14 5.17 22.32 -14.50
N ALA A 15 6.31 21.86 -15.02
CA ALA A 15 7.00 20.70 -14.51
C ALA A 15 7.60 21.05 -13.14
N VAL A 16 7.01 20.53 -12.07
CA VAL A 16 7.63 20.52 -10.74
C VAL A 16 8.72 19.45 -10.79
N ALA A 17 9.95 19.90 -10.99
CA ALA A 17 11.13 19.04 -10.86
C ALA A 17 11.41 18.85 -9.36
N LEU A 18 10.96 17.72 -8.78
CA LEU A 18 11.54 17.21 -7.54
C LEU A 18 12.94 16.72 -7.86
N CYS A 19 13.96 17.51 -7.51
CA CYS A 19 15.34 17.05 -7.47
C CYS A 19 15.50 16.08 -6.29
N ALA A 20 15.41 14.78 -6.54
CA ALA A 20 15.88 13.78 -5.59
C ALA A 20 17.41 13.90 -5.50
N HIS A 21 17.91 14.54 -4.46
CA HIS A 21 19.34 14.48 -4.10
C HIS A 21 19.59 13.15 -3.39
N SER A 22 20.05 12.15 -4.14
CA SER A 22 20.62 10.95 -3.55
C SER A 22 22.02 11.28 -3.02
N ALA A 23 22.10 11.68 -1.77
CA ALA A 23 23.37 11.72 -1.06
C ALA A 23 23.80 10.29 -0.76
N THR A 24 24.73 9.75 -1.56
CA THR A 24 25.45 8.53 -1.21
C THR A 24 26.46 8.84 -0.11
N LEU A 25 26.08 8.64 1.14
CA LEU A 25 27.02 8.55 2.23
C LEU A 25 27.73 7.18 2.13
N ALA A 26 29.00 7.20 1.73
CA ALA A 26 29.86 6.03 1.70
C ALA A 26 30.36 5.71 3.13
N GLY A 27 29.67 4.81 3.78
CA GLY A 27 30.02 4.19 5.05
C GLY A 27 28.86 3.28 5.40
N GLY A 28 29.04 2.05 5.87
CA GLY A 28 28.02 1.00 6.01
C GLY A 28 26.70 1.45 6.69
N GLY A 29 25.97 2.31 6.01
CA GLY A 29 24.78 2.96 6.52
C GLY A 29 23.54 2.08 6.39
N VAL A 30 22.55 2.32 7.22
CA VAL A 30 21.22 1.72 7.17
C VAL A 30 20.61 1.96 5.80
N THR A 31 20.11 0.89 5.18
CA THR A 31 19.31 1.00 3.93
C THR A 31 17.83 0.88 4.28
N LEU A 32 17.10 1.96 4.05
CA LEU A 32 15.66 1.98 4.27
C LEU A 32 14.92 1.09 3.28
N GLN A 33 13.87 0.44 3.75
CA GLN A 33 12.89 -0.22 2.90
C GLN A 33 12.07 0.83 2.13
N PRO A 34 11.63 0.54 0.89
CA PRO A 34 10.63 1.38 0.23
C PRO A 34 9.35 1.47 1.07
N LYS A 35 8.72 2.63 1.07
CA LYS A 35 7.35 2.76 1.61
C LYS A 35 6.35 2.09 0.65
N ALA A 36 5.19 1.75 1.19
CA ALA A 36 4.09 1.29 0.35
C ALA A 36 3.75 2.39 -0.70
N GLY A 37 3.75 2.02 -1.98
CA GLY A 37 3.55 2.96 -3.08
C GLY A 37 4.82 3.51 -3.74
N ASP A 38 5.99 3.24 -3.19
CA ASP A 38 7.27 3.62 -3.76
C ASP A 38 7.72 2.68 -4.88
N PRO A 39 8.64 3.12 -5.76
CA PRO A 39 9.28 2.24 -6.73
C PRO A 39 10.27 1.27 -6.07
N LEU A 40 10.53 0.14 -6.74
CA LEU A 40 11.59 -0.80 -6.37
C LEU A 40 12.95 -0.11 -6.26
N VAL A 41 13.73 -0.52 -5.27
CA VAL A 41 15.14 -0.10 -5.15
C VAL A 41 15.97 -0.75 -6.27
N GLY A 42 16.86 0.05 -6.87
CA GLY A 42 17.77 -0.44 -7.92
C GLY A 42 17.22 -0.34 -9.35
N LEU A 43 16.12 0.38 -9.55
CA LEU A 43 15.66 0.73 -10.90
C LEU A 43 16.67 1.65 -11.59
N SER A 44 16.89 1.45 -12.89
CA SER A 44 17.58 2.41 -13.74
C SER A 44 16.77 3.71 -13.89
N LYS A 45 17.41 4.79 -14.32
CA LYS A 45 16.73 6.07 -14.59
C LYS A 45 15.56 5.91 -15.56
N GLN A 46 15.70 5.06 -16.58
CA GLN A 46 14.64 4.79 -17.54
C GLN A 46 13.48 4.05 -16.89
N GLN A 47 13.74 3.02 -16.09
CA GLN A 47 12.70 2.26 -15.38
C GLN A 47 11.97 3.13 -14.35
N THR A 48 12.71 4.01 -13.64
CA THR A 48 12.10 4.99 -12.74
C THR A 48 11.18 5.96 -13.49
N ALA A 49 11.58 6.41 -14.69
CA ALA A 49 10.73 7.26 -15.52
C ALA A 49 9.46 6.51 -15.99
N LEU A 50 9.60 5.24 -16.40
CA LEU A 50 8.46 4.38 -16.77
C LEU A 50 7.51 4.15 -15.58
N PHE A 51 8.04 3.95 -14.36
CA PHE A 51 7.24 3.84 -13.15
C PHE A 51 6.38 5.08 -12.92
N TRP A 52 6.97 6.28 -12.97
CA TRP A 52 6.23 7.52 -12.72
C TRP A 52 5.22 7.85 -13.82
N ALA A 53 5.57 7.60 -15.08
CA ALA A 53 4.64 7.74 -16.20
C ALA A 53 3.46 6.76 -16.07
N GLY A 54 3.76 5.51 -15.68
CA GLY A 54 2.75 4.49 -15.43
C GLY A 54 1.86 4.83 -14.23
N ARG A 55 2.42 5.36 -13.14
CA ARG A 55 1.64 5.83 -11.98
C ARG A 55 0.69 6.96 -12.36
N LEU A 56 1.14 7.87 -13.21
CA LEU A 56 0.28 8.94 -13.73
C LEU A 56 -0.87 8.37 -14.57
N ALA A 57 -0.58 7.45 -15.50
CA ALA A 57 -1.59 6.77 -16.30
C ALA A 57 -2.60 6.02 -15.42
N TYR A 58 -2.14 5.28 -14.41
CA TYR A 58 -2.96 4.54 -13.45
C TYR A 58 -3.94 5.42 -12.67
N ALA A 59 -3.59 6.68 -12.46
CA ALA A 59 -4.36 7.68 -11.71
C ALA A 59 -5.24 8.58 -12.61
N THR A 60 -4.96 8.67 -13.91
CA THR A 60 -5.66 9.59 -14.83
C THR A 60 -7.02 9.03 -15.23
N PRO A 61 -8.12 9.76 -14.99
CA PRO A 61 -9.44 9.32 -15.41
C PRO A 61 -9.60 9.37 -16.94
N PHE A 62 -10.27 8.36 -17.49
CA PHE A 62 -10.77 8.36 -18.86
C PHE A 62 -12.18 8.94 -18.93
N GLY A 63 -12.54 9.48 -20.10
CA GLY A 63 -13.91 9.86 -20.46
C GLY A 63 -14.41 9.07 -21.67
N PRO A 64 -15.69 9.15 -22.00
CA PRO A 64 -16.27 8.45 -23.16
C PRO A 64 -15.56 8.80 -24.48
N GLU A 65 -15.04 10.02 -24.59
CA GLU A 65 -14.29 10.50 -25.78
C GLU A 65 -12.89 9.92 -25.88
N THR A 66 -12.38 9.28 -24.83
CA THR A 66 -11.09 8.62 -24.78
C THR A 66 -11.20 7.11 -24.64
N GLY A 67 -12.41 6.55 -24.86
CA GLY A 67 -12.65 5.11 -24.87
C GLY A 67 -13.19 4.53 -23.55
N LEU A 68 -13.63 5.34 -22.58
CA LEU A 68 -14.26 4.82 -21.36
C LEU A 68 -15.64 4.22 -21.66
N GLY A 69 -15.83 2.99 -21.29
CA GLY A 69 -17.13 2.31 -21.40
C GLY A 69 -17.33 1.60 -22.72
N PRO A 70 -18.58 1.27 -23.11
CA PRO A 70 -19.85 1.84 -22.64
C PRO A 70 -20.28 1.45 -21.24
N VAL A 71 -19.83 0.31 -20.72
CA VAL A 71 -20.04 -0.15 -19.35
C VAL A 71 -18.72 -0.25 -18.60
N MET A 72 -18.70 0.09 -17.30
CA MET A 72 -17.48 0.11 -16.51
C MET A 72 -17.78 -0.02 -15.01
N ASN A 73 -16.75 -0.20 -14.20
CA ASN A 73 -16.83 -0.05 -12.76
C ASN A 73 -16.23 1.28 -12.29
N LYS A 74 -15.14 1.74 -12.92
CA LYS A 74 -14.49 3.04 -12.64
C LYS A 74 -13.83 3.60 -13.89
N SER A 75 -13.46 4.89 -13.81
CA SER A 75 -12.81 5.62 -14.89
C SER A 75 -11.28 5.62 -14.80
N ASN A 76 -10.69 5.05 -13.76
CA ASN A 76 -9.24 4.85 -13.59
C ASN A 76 -8.96 3.76 -12.55
N CYS A 77 -7.75 3.22 -12.56
CA CYS A 77 -7.35 2.15 -11.64
C CYS A 77 -7.24 2.63 -10.18
N GLN A 78 -6.73 3.86 -9.97
CA GLN A 78 -6.54 4.42 -8.62
C GLN A 78 -7.86 4.53 -7.85
N SER A 79 -9.00 4.68 -8.51
CA SER A 79 -10.31 4.76 -7.84
C SER A 79 -10.61 3.53 -6.98
N CYS A 80 -10.11 2.35 -7.38
CA CYS A 80 -10.21 1.11 -6.62
C CYS A 80 -8.95 0.80 -5.84
N HIS A 81 -7.76 1.06 -6.39
CA HIS A 81 -6.45 0.75 -5.82
C HIS A 81 -5.81 2.00 -5.20
N SER A 82 -6.29 2.45 -4.03
CA SER A 82 -6.04 3.80 -3.50
C SER A 82 -5.25 3.88 -2.18
N ASN A 83 -4.96 2.78 -1.53
CA ASN A 83 -4.29 2.80 -0.23
C ASN A 83 -2.99 1.96 -0.18
N PRO A 84 -1.85 2.56 -0.56
CA PRO A 84 -1.68 3.75 -1.41
C PRO A 84 -2.05 3.48 -2.87
N VAL A 85 -1.74 4.39 -3.82
CA VAL A 85 -1.92 4.13 -5.26
C VAL A 85 -1.26 2.81 -5.64
N GLY A 86 -2.04 1.89 -6.24
CA GLY A 86 -1.65 0.50 -6.51
C GLY A 86 -1.84 -0.46 -5.34
N GLY A 87 -2.30 0.01 -4.19
CA GLY A 87 -2.55 -0.81 -3.00
C GLY A 87 -3.97 -1.37 -2.92
N TRP A 88 -4.36 -1.67 -1.69
CA TRP A 88 -5.72 -2.12 -1.39
C TRP A 88 -6.73 -0.99 -1.55
N GLY A 89 -8.01 -1.36 -1.77
CA GLY A 89 -9.13 -0.43 -1.72
C GLY A 89 -10.34 -1.03 -1.03
N SER A 90 -11.26 -0.16 -0.65
CA SER A 90 -12.53 -0.52 -0.01
C SER A 90 -13.68 -0.71 -1.01
N ILE A 91 -13.39 -0.59 -2.31
CA ILE A 91 -14.39 -0.79 -3.36
C ILE A 91 -14.44 -2.28 -3.72
N ALA A 92 -15.65 -2.77 -3.88
CA ALA A 92 -15.91 -4.12 -4.30
C ALA A 92 -16.55 -4.16 -5.69
N VAL A 93 -16.30 -5.23 -6.42
CA VAL A 93 -16.98 -5.59 -7.65
C VAL A 93 -17.97 -6.71 -7.38
N THR A 94 -18.97 -6.84 -8.24
CA THR A 94 -19.98 -7.89 -8.17
C THR A 94 -19.76 -8.92 -9.25
N ARG A 95 -19.73 -10.21 -8.86
CA ARG A 95 -19.76 -11.35 -9.77
C ARG A 95 -21.14 -11.99 -9.72
N PHE A 96 -21.62 -12.50 -10.86
CA PHE A 96 -22.89 -13.21 -10.93
C PHE A 96 -22.83 -14.39 -11.90
N GLY A 97 -23.73 -15.33 -11.72
CA GLY A 97 -23.89 -16.51 -12.57
C GLY A 97 -25.01 -17.42 -12.08
N ILE A 98 -25.06 -18.62 -12.59
CA ILE A 98 -26.01 -19.67 -12.18
C ILE A 98 -25.22 -20.81 -11.52
N ASP A 99 -25.73 -21.31 -10.38
CA ASP A 99 -25.41 -22.65 -9.89
C ASP A 99 -26.39 -23.64 -10.53
N ASP A 100 -25.94 -24.41 -11.52
CA ASP A 100 -26.69 -25.56 -12.04
C ASP A 100 -26.17 -26.86 -11.41
N LYS A 101 -26.68 -27.18 -10.22
CA LYS A 101 -26.40 -28.42 -9.47
C LYS A 101 -24.92 -28.60 -9.07
N GLY A 102 -24.26 -27.51 -8.73
CA GLY A 102 -22.86 -27.49 -8.34
C GLY A 102 -21.90 -27.23 -9.51
N GLU A 103 -22.40 -26.80 -10.66
CA GLU A 103 -21.61 -26.30 -11.76
C GLU A 103 -21.93 -24.80 -11.95
N PHE A 104 -20.91 -23.95 -11.89
CA PHE A 104 -21.07 -22.52 -12.09
C PHE A 104 -21.13 -22.19 -13.59
N LEU A 105 -22.19 -21.51 -14.01
CA LEU A 105 -22.35 -20.98 -15.36
C LEU A 105 -22.24 -19.44 -15.32
N PRO A 106 -21.24 -18.84 -15.99
CA PRO A 106 -20.93 -17.41 -15.85
C PRO A 106 -21.94 -16.46 -16.55
N LEU A 107 -22.91 -16.95 -17.29
CA LEU A 107 -23.88 -16.16 -18.06
C LEU A 107 -23.21 -15.18 -19.05
N GLU A 108 -22.19 -15.63 -19.77
CA GLU A 108 -21.41 -14.79 -20.71
C GLU A 108 -22.29 -14.13 -21.77
N GLU A 109 -23.33 -14.84 -22.25
CA GLU A 109 -24.31 -14.32 -23.23
C GLU A 109 -25.15 -13.15 -22.68
N LEU A 110 -25.16 -12.96 -21.34
CA LEU A 110 -25.87 -11.88 -20.64
C LEU A 110 -24.91 -10.89 -19.96
N GLY A 111 -23.64 -10.84 -20.41
CA GLY A 111 -22.62 -9.92 -19.89
C GLY A 111 -21.85 -10.43 -18.65
N GLY A 112 -22.09 -11.70 -18.20
CA GLY A 112 -21.45 -12.25 -17.00
C GLY A 112 -19.98 -12.69 -17.21
N SER A 113 -19.31 -13.02 -16.17
CA SER A 113 -19.67 -13.06 -14.73
C SER A 113 -19.46 -11.74 -13.96
N LEU A 114 -18.72 -10.77 -14.48
CA LEU A 114 -18.49 -9.48 -13.81
C LEU A 114 -19.58 -8.48 -14.21
N LEU A 115 -20.24 -7.89 -13.22
CA LEU A 115 -21.15 -6.76 -13.44
C LEU A 115 -20.32 -5.48 -13.60
N GLN A 116 -20.52 -4.76 -14.70
CA GLN A 116 -20.09 -3.38 -14.86
C GLN A 116 -21.18 -2.45 -14.30
N ALA A 117 -21.02 -2.03 -13.05
CA ALA A 117 -22.07 -1.34 -12.29
C ALA A 117 -22.40 0.08 -12.79
N LEU A 118 -21.53 0.66 -13.63
CA LEU A 118 -21.65 2.00 -14.20
C LEU A 118 -21.72 1.93 -15.74
N SER A 119 -22.20 3.01 -16.35
CA SER A 119 -22.24 3.17 -17.80
C SER A 119 -22.06 4.63 -18.19
N ILE A 120 -21.65 4.90 -19.43
CA ILE A 120 -21.51 6.27 -19.97
C ILE A 120 -22.86 6.98 -20.10
N SER A 121 -23.96 6.23 -20.20
CA SER A 121 -25.33 6.78 -20.20
C SER A 121 -26.30 5.79 -19.58
N VAL A 122 -27.41 6.31 -19.07
CA VAL A 122 -28.46 5.48 -18.42
C VAL A 122 -29.00 4.40 -19.35
N GLY A 123 -29.05 4.66 -20.66
CA GLY A 123 -29.56 3.69 -21.64
C GLY A 123 -28.60 2.52 -21.91
N CYS A 124 -27.34 2.63 -21.49
CA CYS A 124 -26.32 1.60 -21.69
C CYS A 124 -26.04 0.79 -20.41
N ARG A 125 -26.84 0.97 -19.37
CA ARG A 125 -26.59 0.37 -18.06
C ARG A 125 -26.79 -1.14 -18.09
N GLU A 126 -25.87 -1.85 -17.46
CA GLU A 126 -25.94 -3.27 -17.20
C GLU A 126 -26.68 -3.56 -15.88
N GLU A 127 -27.41 -4.66 -15.83
CA GLU A 127 -28.11 -5.14 -14.64
C GLU A 127 -27.84 -6.63 -14.42
N ILE A 128 -27.91 -7.07 -13.17
CA ILE A 128 -27.80 -8.50 -12.86
C ILE A 128 -28.99 -9.22 -13.50
N PRO A 129 -28.77 -10.22 -14.39
CA PRO A 129 -29.87 -10.99 -15.01
C PRO A 129 -30.73 -11.69 -13.96
N VAL A 130 -32.02 -11.79 -14.24
CA VAL A 130 -32.98 -12.47 -13.33
C VAL A 130 -32.71 -13.98 -13.21
N GLU A 131 -31.98 -14.55 -14.15
CA GLU A 131 -31.53 -15.93 -14.18
C GLU A 131 -30.41 -16.19 -13.17
N ALA A 132 -29.69 -15.17 -12.73
CA ALA A 132 -28.56 -15.32 -11.81
C ALA A 132 -29.03 -15.85 -10.45
N THR A 133 -28.50 -17.01 -10.05
CA THR A 133 -28.72 -17.62 -8.74
C THR A 133 -27.54 -17.45 -7.79
N VAL A 134 -26.37 -17.09 -8.33
CA VAL A 134 -25.16 -16.75 -7.61
C VAL A 134 -24.88 -15.26 -7.80
N VAL A 135 -24.68 -14.55 -6.70
CA VAL A 135 -24.22 -13.15 -6.69
C VAL A 135 -23.19 -13.00 -5.59
N ALA A 136 -21.97 -12.64 -5.94
CA ALA A 136 -20.85 -12.56 -5.03
C ALA A 136 -20.17 -11.18 -5.10
N THR A 137 -19.58 -10.78 -3.98
CA THR A 137 -18.83 -9.53 -3.87
C THR A 137 -17.34 -9.83 -3.69
N ARG A 138 -16.48 -9.14 -4.44
CA ARG A 138 -15.02 -9.26 -4.31
C ARG A 138 -14.37 -7.92 -4.13
N MET A 139 -13.60 -7.80 -3.05
CA MET A 139 -12.85 -6.61 -2.70
C MET A 139 -11.65 -6.41 -3.63
N THR A 140 -11.24 -5.16 -3.79
CA THR A 140 -10.03 -4.80 -4.55
C THR A 140 -8.77 -5.41 -3.93
N ASN A 141 -7.99 -6.13 -4.72
CA ASN A 141 -6.66 -6.64 -4.36
C ASN A 141 -5.57 -5.55 -4.49
N SER A 142 -4.44 -5.76 -3.83
CA SER A 142 -3.25 -4.92 -4.02
C SER A 142 -2.44 -5.35 -5.24
N SER A 143 -1.92 -4.38 -6.00
CA SER A 143 -0.94 -4.60 -7.08
C SER A 143 0.51 -4.43 -6.61
N MET A 144 0.75 -4.22 -5.32
CA MET A 144 2.11 -4.03 -4.79
C MET A 144 2.98 -5.24 -5.06
N ALA A 145 4.20 -4.98 -5.53
CA ALA A 145 5.22 -5.97 -5.84
C ALA A 145 4.83 -7.01 -6.91
N PHE A 146 3.90 -6.71 -7.81
CA PHE A 146 3.48 -7.64 -8.85
C PHE A 146 4.65 -8.14 -9.70
N GLY A 147 5.62 -7.28 -10.06
CA GLY A 147 6.79 -7.72 -10.82
C GLY A 147 7.70 -8.68 -10.05
N LEU A 148 7.80 -8.54 -8.72
CA LEU A 148 8.53 -9.49 -7.88
C LEU A 148 7.77 -10.83 -7.77
N ILE A 149 6.45 -10.79 -7.64
CA ILE A 149 5.60 -11.99 -7.60
C ILE A 149 5.64 -12.71 -8.95
N GLU A 150 5.52 -11.99 -10.08
CA GLU A 150 5.61 -12.55 -11.43
C GLU A 150 6.93 -13.29 -11.66
N ALA A 151 8.01 -12.77 -11.07
CA ALA A 151 9.35 -13.34 -11.22
C ALA A 151 9.64 -14.56 -10.33
N ILE A 152 8.71 -15.00 -9.48
CA ILE A 152 8.82 -16.29 -8.78
C ILE A 152 8.73 -17.40 -9.81
N PRO A 153 9.68 -18.38 -9.86
CA PRO A 153 9.60 -19.49 -10.81
C PRO A 153 8.33 -20.32 -10.62
N ASP A 154 7.62 -20.65 -11.70
CA ASP A 154 6.42 -21.49 -11.66
C ASP A 154 6.68 -22.83 -10.96
N ALA A 155 7.85 -23.44 -11.24
CA ALA A 155 8.25 -24.70 -10.59
C ALA A 155 8.45 -24.56 -9.06
N ALA A 156 8.77 -23.35 -8.56
CA ALA A 156 8.89 -23.13 -7.13
C ALA A 156 7.50 -23.08 -6.48
N ILE A 157 6.51 -22.46 -7.13
CA ILE A 157 5.12 -22.47 -6.66
C ILE A 157 4.57 -23.89 -6.68
N ALA A 158 4.74 -24.61 -7.80
CA ALA A 158 4.28 -25.98 -7.98
C ALA A 158 4.93 -26.98 -7.00
N ALA A 159 6.11 -26.68 -6.47
CA ALA A 159 6.76 -27.53 -5.46
C ALA A 159 6.03 -27.54 -4.10
N ASN A 160 5.08 -26.64 -3.88
CA ASN A 160 4.26 -26.62 -2.66
C ASN A 160 2.87 -27.26 -2.85
N GLU A 161 2.55 -27.76 -4.06
CA GLU A 161 1.28 -28.44 -4.29
C GLU A 161 1.18 -29.76 -3.50
N ASP A 162 0.03 -29.98 -2.88
CA ASP A 162 -0.38 -31.29 -2.37
C ASP A 162 -1.87 -31.55 -2.63
N PRO A 163 -2.31 -31.60 -3.91
CA PRO A 163 -3.73 -31.65 -4.25
C PRO A 163 -4.45 -32.93 -3.78
N LEU A 164 -3.74 -33.89 -3.21
CA LEU A 164 -4.27 -35.14 -2.70
C LEU A 164 -4.13 -35.26 -1.17
N ASP A 165 -3.65 -34.22 -0.48
CA ASP A 165 -3.36 -34.25 0.97
C ASP A 165 -2.54 -35.50 1.33
N ALA A 166 -1.41 -35.69 0.64
CA ALA A 166 -0.61 -36.89 0.74
C ALA A 166 0.12 -37.00 2.08
N ASP A 167 0.40 -35.87 2.73
CA ASP A 167 0.98 -35.85 4.08
C ASP A 167 -0.06 -35.94 5.20
N GLY A 168 -1.35 -35.76 4.89
CA GLY A 168 -2.48 -35.95 5.79
C GLY A 168 -2.67 -34.82 6.79
N ASP A 169 -2.24 -33.61 6.46
CA ASP A 169 -2.37 -32.45 7.33
C ASP A 169 -3.73 -31.69 7.15
N GLY A 170 -4.52 -32.08 6.15
CA GLY A 170 -5.83 -31.52 5.82
C GLY A 170 -5.76 -30.32 4.90
N ILE A 171 -4.63 -30.09 4.22
CA ILE A 171 -4.42 -28.99 3.29
C ILE A 171 -4.05 -29.56 1.91
N SER A 172 -4.85 -29.23 0.89
CA SER A 172 -4.74 -29.81 -0.46
C SER A 172 -4.51 -28.74 -1.55
N GLY A 173 -3.69 -27.75 -1.24
CA GLY A 173 -3.40 -26.63 -2.13
C GLY A 173 -2.88 -27.08 -3.50
N ARG A 174 -3.36 -26.42 -4.57
CA ARG A 174 -2.95 -26.72 -5.94
C ARG A 174 -2.70 -25.47 -6.76
N VAL A 175 -1.88 -25.56 -7.81
CA VAL A 175 -1.69 -24.48 -8.77
C VAL A 175 -2.90 -24.37 -9.69
N HIS A 176 -3.38 -23.16 -9.90
CA HIS A 176 -4.27 -22.86 -11.02
C HIS A 176 -3.41 -22.56 -12.26
N TRP A 177 -3.34 -23.51 -13.18
CA TRP A 177 -2.55 -23.37 -14.40
C TRP A 177 -3.30 -22.59 -15.46
N VAL A 178 -2.74 -21.47 -15.93
CA VAL A 178 -3.39 -20.53 -16.85
C VAL A 178 -2.50 -20.19 -18.04
N LEU A 179 -3.13 -19.83 -19.16
CA LEU A 179 -2.44 -19.32 -20.35
C LEU A 179 -2.45 -17.78 -20.32
N PRO A 180 -1.28 -17.10 -20.29
CA PRO A 180 -1.24 -15.65 -20.44
C PRO A 180 -1.85 -15.17 -21.75
N LEU A 181 -2.50 -14.01 -21.74
CA LEU A 181 -3.16 -13.42 -22.92
C LEU A 181 -2.20 -13.07 -24.04
N GLU A 182 -0.96 -12.70 -23.69
CA GLU A 182 0.11 -12.38 -24.63
C GLU A 182 0.77 -13.61 -25.25
N ASP A 183 0.52 -14.79 -24.72
CA ASP A 183 1.14 -16.03 -25.18
C ASP A 183 0.35 -16.68 -26.31
N SER A 184 1.04 -17.51 -27.10
CA SER A 184 0.40 -18.34 -28.14
C SER A 184 -0.51 -19.39 -27.50
N PRO A 185 -1.66 -19.76 -28.11
CA PRO A 185 -2.51 -20.85 -27.64
C PRO A 185 -1.83 -22.21 -27.44
N THR A 186 -0.63 -22.37 -27.97
CA THR A 186 0.19 -23.59 -27.84
C THR A 186 1.34 -23.43 -26.85
N SER A 187 1.46 -22.30 -26.21
CA SER A 187 2.46 -22.05 -25.16
C SER A 187 2.17 -22.91 -23.91
N PRO A 188 3.19 -23.26 -23.13
CA PRO A 188 2.98 -23.90 -21.85
C PRO A 188 2.15 -23.00 -20.92
N LEU A 189 1.28 -23.61 -20.15
CA LEU A 189 0.57 -22.91 -19.08
C LEU A 189 1.55 -22.40 -18.02
N ARG A 190 1.20 -21.30 -17.37
CA ARG A 190 1.94 -20.68 -16.29
C ARG A 190 1.17 -20.85 -14.98
N ALA A 191 1.90 -20.86 -13.85
CA ALA A 191 1.27 -20.83 -12.54
C ALA A 191 0.57 -19.47 -12.34
N GLY A 192 -0.75 -19.49 -12.23
CA GLY A 192 -1.56 -18.33 -11.87
C GLY A 192 -1.18 -17.84 -10.46
N ARG A 193 -1.15 -16.52 -10.27
CA ARG A 193 -0.69 -15.90 -9.02
C ARG A 193 -1.35 -14.57 -8.71
N PHE A 194 -2.16 -14.06 -9.64
CA PHE A 194 -2.91 -12.81 -9.50
C PHE A 194 -4.41 -13.08 -9.53
N GLY A 195 -5.20 -12.14 -8.96
CA GLY A 195 -6.62 -12.33 -8.72
C GLY A 195 -6.93 -13.18 -7.49
N TRP A 196 -8.19 -13.22 -7.10
CA TRP A 196 -8.63 -13.98 -5.91
C TRP A 196 -8.59 -15.51 -6.11
N LYS A 197 -8.67 -15.97 -7.37
CA LYS A 197 -8.64 -17.38 -7.73
C LYS A 197 -7.41 -17.75 -8.56
N ALA A 198 -6.32 -16.96 -8.46
CA ALA A 198 -5.08 -17.18 -9.22
C ALA A 198 -5.31 -17.31 -10.75
N GLN A 199 -6.30 -16.63 -11.29
CA GLN A 199 -6.73 -16.77 -12.69
C GLN A 199 -5.81 -16.06 -13.70
N VAL A 200 -4.76 -15.34 -13.23
CA VAL A 200 -3.82 -14.62 -14.11
C VAL A 200 -2.37 -14.87 -13.66
N ALA A 201 -1.45 -15.08 -14.62
CA ALA A 201 -0.06 -15.39 -14.34
C ALA A 201 0.91 -14.21 -14.53
N THR A 202 0.56 -13.22 -15.36
CA THR A 202 1.44 -12.10 -15.74
C THR A 202 0.80 -10.75 -15.44
N VAL A 203 1.65 -9.73 -15.22
CA VAL A 203 1.18 -8.37 -14.94
C VAL A 203 0.52 -7.76 -16.18
N LEU A 204 1.04 -8.08 -17.37
CA LEU A 204 0.49 -7.58 -18.65
C LEU A 204 -0.91 -8.14 -18.91
N SER A 205 -1.10 -9.47 -18.79
CA SER A 205 -2.43 -10.09 -18.91
C SER A 205 -3.42 -9.49 -17.92
N PHE A 206 -2.98 -9.25 -16.66
CA PHE A 206 -3.84 -8.68 -15.63
C PHE A 206 -4.21 -7.22 -15.94
N SER A 207 -3.26 -6.44 -16.47
CA SER A 207 -3.51 -5.06 -16.91
C SER A 207 -4.50 -5.00 -18.05
N ALA A 208 -4.36 -5.87 -19.05
CA ALA A 208 -5.25 -5.94 -20.21
C ALA A 208 -6.68 -6.37 -19.82
N ASP A 209 -6.79 -7.41 -18.98
CA ASP A 209 -8.07 -7.89 -18.45
C ASP A 209 -8.79 -6.82 -17.64
N ALA A 210 -8.09 -6.19 -16.69
CA ALA A 210 -8.66 -5.14 -15.84
C ALA A 210 -9.06 -3.89 -16.64
N THR A 211 -8.28 -3.51 -17.65
CA THR A 211 -8.58 -2.34 -18.50
C THR A 211 -9.90 -2.53 -19.23
N ARG A 212 -10.10 -3.68 -19.85
CA ARG A 212 -11.35 -3.99 -20.55
C ARG A 212 -12.52 -4.24 -19.58
N ASN A 213 -12.33 -5.05 -18.55
CA ASN A 213 -13.43 -5.48 -17.69
C ASN A 213 -13.86 -4.43 -16.64
N GLU A 214 -12.93 -3.56 -16.16
CA GLU A 214 -13.23 -2.56 -15.13
C GLU A 214 -13.45 -1.16 -15.70
N MET A 215 -12.92 -0.87 -16.89
CA MET A 215 -13.01 0.45 -17.52
C MET A 215 -13.74 0.44 -18.86
N GLY A 216 -13.99 -0.74 -19.44
CA GLY A 216 -14.56 -0.86 -20.77
C GLY A 216 -13.65 -0.27 -21.84
N ILE A 217 -12.33 -0.43 -21.71
CA ILE A 217 -11.35 0.03 -22.71
C ILE A 217 -10.71 -1.20 -23.36
N THR A 218 -11.00 -1.42 -24.61
CA THR A 218 -10.40 -2.50 -25.39
C THR A 218 -8.94 -2.22 -25.68
N ASN A 219 -8.16 -3.29 -25.87
CA ASN A 219 -6.71 -3.21 -26.06
C ASN A 219 -6.22 -4.28 -27.04
N SER A 220 -4.95 -4.25 -27.39
CA SER A 220 -4.37 -5.17 -28.39
C SER A 220 -4.46 -6.65 -28.02
N LEU A 221 -4.57 -6.98 -26.73
CA LEU A 221 -4.73 -8.37 -26.25
C LEU A 221 -6.19 -8.79 -26.14
N ILE A 222 -7.10 -7.85 -25.86
CA ILE A 222 -8.55 -8.06 -25.78
C ILE A 222 -9.23 -6.96 -26.61
N PRO A 223 -9.31 -7.13 -27.95
CA PRO A 223 -9.81 -6.09 -28.86
C PRO A 223 -11.34 -6.10 -29.04
N THR A 224 -12.07 -6.75 -28.15
CA THR A 224 -13.53 -6.89 -28.25
C THR A 224 -14.20 -6.28 -27.04
N GLU A 225 -15.20 -5.43 -27.30
CA GLU A 225 -15.97 -4.71 -26.29
C GLU A 225 -16.90 -5.64 -25.47
N THR A 226 -17.24 -5.20 -24.25
CA THR A 226 -18.28 -5.85 -23.46
C THR A 226 -19.65 -5.28 -23.84
N ALA A 227 -20.52 -6.14 -24.36
CA ALA A 227 -21.88 -5.75 -24.66
C ALA A 227 -22.71 -5.67 -23.35
N PRO A 228 -23.40 -4.54 -23.09
CA PRO A 228 -24.27 -4.42 -21.90
C PRO A 228 -25.30 -5.55 -21.88
N ASN A 229 -25.25 -6.40 -20.85
CA ASN A 229 -26.06 -7.62 -20.74
C ASN A 229 -26.07 -8.50 -22.02
N GLY A 230 -24.97 -8.52 -22.78
CA GLY A 230 -24.85 -9.27 -24.02
C GLY A 230 -25.58 -8.67 -25.22
N ASP A 231 -26.22 -7.51 -25.10
CA ASP A 231 -26.99 -6.86 -26.16
C ASP A 231 -26.07 -6.11 -27.15
N MET A 232 -25.74 -6.77 -28.25
CA MET A 232 -24.90 -6.22 -29.33
C MET A 232 -25.51 -5.03 -30.06
N ALA A 233 -26.86 -4.89 -30.06
CA ALA A 233 -27.51 -3.73 -30.67
C ALA A 233 -27.39 -2.52 -29.73
N LEU A 234 -27.48 -2.75 -28.45
CA LEU A 234 -27.24 -1.73 -27.43
C LEU A 234 -25.76 -1.31 -27.43
N LEU A 235 -24.84 -2.26 -27.51
CA LEU A 235 -23.40 -1.97 -27.68
C LEU A 235 -23.16 -1.01 -28.83
N ALA A 236 -23.63 -1.36 -30.04
CA ALA A 236 -23.46 -0.53 -31.24
C ALA A 236 -24.09 0.87 -31.14
N ALA A 237 -25.04 1.06 -30.23
CA ALA A 237 -25.66 2.38 -29.98
C ALA A 237 -24.91 3.19 -28.92
N CYS A 238 -24.21 2.53 -28.01
CA CYS A 238 -23.53 3.14 -26.86
C CYS A 238 -22.05 3.37 -27.09
N ASP A 239 -21.38 2.48 -27.80
CA ASP A 239 -19.97 2.61 -28.13
C ASP A 239 -19.78 3.58 -29.30
N ALA A 240 -18.94 4.60 -29.09
CA ALA A 240 -18.70 5.67 -30.05
C ALA A 240 -17.22 5.78 -30.49
N VAL A 241 -16.34 5.05 -29.86
CA VAL A 241 -14.91 5.04 -30.15
C VAL A 241 -14.54 3.68 -30.77
N ALA A 242 -13.69 3.70 -31.77
CA ALA A 242 -13.36 2.47 -32.52
C ALA A 242 -12.36 1.60 -31.75
N ASP A 243 -12.63 0.29 -31.73
CA ASP A 243 -11.78 -0.72 -31.11
C ASP A 243 -10.47 -0.99 -31.91
N PRO A 244 -9.35 -1.25 -31.25
CA PRO A 244 -9.14 -1.02 -29.81
C PRO A 244 -8.90 0.46 -29.50
N GLU A 245 -9.46 0.97 -28.39
CA GLU A 245 -9.26 2.36 -27.97
C GLU A 245 -7.86 2.59 -27.42
N ASP A 246 -7.27 1.58 -26.78
CA ASP A 246 -5.91 1.66 -26.27
C ASP A 246 -4.89 1.54 -27.40
N VAL A 247 -4.45 2.69 -27.88
CA VAL A 247 -3.42 2.81 -28.91
C VAL A 247 -2.11 3.38 -28.34
N PRO A 248 -0.94 3.00 -28.88
CA PRO A 248 0.33 3.51 -28.41
C PRO A 248 0.42 5.04 -28.48
N ASP A 249 0.96 5.64 -27.44
CA ASP A 249 1.27 7.08 -27.36
C ASP A 249 2.49 7.45 -28.23
N ALA A 250 2.93 8.71 -28.14
CA ALA A 250 4.05 9.23 -28.93
C ALA A 250 5.40 8.54 -28.60
N GLU A 251 5.53 7.98 -27.41
CA GLU A 251 6.68 7.19 -26.98
C GLU A 251 6.56 5.71 -27.34
N GLY A 252 5.44 5.29 -27.93
CA GLY A 252 5.17 3.93 -28.39
C GLY A 252 4.63 2.99 -27.31
N HIS A 253 4.08 3.51 -26.21
CA HIS A 253 3.47 2.75 -25.14
C HIS A 253 1.95 2.89 -25.15
N ALA A 254 1.24 1.78 -25.18
CA ALA A 254 -0.19 1.72 -24.93
C ALA A 254 -0.49 1.95 -23.44
N PHE A 255 -1.74 2.22 -23.09
CA PHE A 255 -2.15 2.40 -21.68
C PHE A 255 -1.84 1.14 -20.85
N ILE A 256 -2.11 -0.06 -21.40
CA ILE A 256 -1.79 -1.32 -20.71
C ILE A 256 -0.29 -1.47 -20.45
N ASP A 257 0.59 -0.96 -21.33
CA ASP A 257 2.04 -0.97 -21.10
C ASP A 257 2.41 -0.04 -19.95
N ARG A 258 1.81 1.16 -19.91
CA ARG A 258 2.05 2.16 -18.87
C ARG A 258 1.66 1.61 -17.49
N VAL A 259 0.44 1.08 -17.33
CA VAL A 259 -0.01 0.54 -16.05
C VAL A 259 0.73 -0.74 -15.65
N THR A 260 1.16 -1.54 -16.62
CA THR A 260 2.04 -2.71 -16.41
C THR A 260 3.40 -2.28 -15.86
N HIS A 261 4.04 -1.25 -16.43
CA HIS A 261 5.30 -0.71 -15.89
C HIS A 261 5.17 -0.23 -14.45
N PHE A 262 4.07 0.48 -14.12
CA PHE A 262 3.83 0.91 -12.75
C PHE A 262 3.72 -0.27 -11.80
N GLN A 263 2.85 -1.24 -12.08
CA GLN A 263 2.62 -2.40 -11.22
C GLN A 263 3.86 -3.30 -11.11
N ARG A 264 4.62 -3.45 -12.21
CA ARG A 264 5.84 -4.24 -12.26
C ARG A 264 6.96 -3.66 -11.40
N TYR A 265 7.05 -2.33 -11.33
CA TYR A 265 8.09 -1.63 -10.58
C TYR A 265 7.64 -1.10 -9.24
N LEU A 266 6.41 -1.36 -8.84
CA LEU A 266 5.89 -1.02 -7.52
C LEU A 266 6.53 -1.93 -6.46
N ALA A 267 7.08 -1.31 -5.40
CA ALA A 267 7.80 -2.05 -4.37
C ALA A 267 6.87 -2.89 -3.48
N GLN A 268 7.45 -3.90 -2.83
CA GLN A 268 6.81 -4.54 -1.70
C GLN A 268 6.73 -3.56 -0.52
N PRO A 269 5.64 -3.57 0.26
CA PRO A 269 5.53 -2.79 1.49
C PRO A 269 6.61 -3.20 2.50
N PRO A 270 7.04 -2.28 3.38
CA PRO A 270 8.03 -2.59 4.40
C PRO A 270 7.48 -3.55 5.46
N GLN A 271 8.39 -4.21 6.17
CA GLN A 271 8.10 -5.00 7.37
C GLN A 271 9.05 -4.53 8.47
N THR A 272 8.51 -4.02 9.57
CA THR A 272 9.32 -3.53 10.69
C THR A 272 8.74 -4.01 12.03
N PRO A 273 9.49 -4.79 12.82
CA PRO A 273 10.83 -5.35 12.54
C PRO A 273 10.85 -6.33 11.36
N ARG A 274 12.01 -6.45 10.70
CA ARG A 274 12.14 -7.32 9.50
C ARG A 274 12.07 -8.81 9.80
N SER A 275 12.40 -9.21 11.02
CA SER A 275 12.42 -10.62 11.46
C SER A 275 12.54 -10.74 12.98
N GLY A 276 12.47 -11.97 13.50
CA GLY A 276 12.79 -12.30 14.89
C GLY A 276 11.65 -12.16 15.91
N MET A 277 10.48 -11.72 15.49
CA MET A 277 9.33 -11.57 16.38
C MET A 277 8.80 -12.93 16.87
N THR A 278 8.49 -13.03 18.18
CA THR A 278 7.86 -14.24 18.74
C THR A 278 6.46 -14.47 18.16
N GLY A 279 5.77 -13.42 17.70
CA GLY A 279 4.49 -13.54 17.01
C GLY A 279 4.57 -14.33 15.70
N GLU A 280 5.69 -14.28 14.95
CA GLU A 280 5.91 -15.13 13.78
C GLU A 280 6.07 -16.61 14.18
N GLN A 281 6.67 -16.87 15.34
CA GLN A 281 6.73 -18.25 15.87
C GLN A 281 5.34 -18.76 16.26
N VAL A 282 4.50 -17.91 16.86
CA VAL A 282 3.09 -18.26 17.16
C VAL A 282 2.32 -18.54 15.87
N PHE A 283 2.48 -17.69 14.85
CA PHE A 283 1.89 -17.85 13.51
C PHE A 283 2.23 -19.22 12.90
N ASN A 284 3.50 -19.59 12.95
CA ASN A 284 3.97 -20.90 12.47
C ASN A 284 3.42 -22.06 13.34
N ALA A 285 3.42 -21.89 14.67
CA ALA A 285 3.01 -22.94 15.58
C ALA A 285 1.52 -23.29 15.50
N ILE A 286 0.67 -22.38 15.07
CA ILE A 286 -0.76 -22.61 14.85
C ILE A 286 -1.10 -23.01 13.41
N GLY A 287 -0.08 -23.24 12.55
CA GLY A 287 -0.23 -23.79 11.21
C GLY A 287 -0.54 -22.78 10.10
N CYS A 288 -0.52 -21.46 10.37
CA CYS A 288 -0.79 -20.47 9.31
C CYS A 288 0.22 -20.52 8.16
N ASN A 289 1.48 -20.93 8.45
CA ASN A 289 2.55 -21.02 7.47
C ASN A 289 2.40 -22.16 6.46
N ALA A 290 1.44 -23.06 6.63
CA ALA A 290 1.16 -24.11 5.65
C ALA A 290 0.66 -23.53 4.32
N CYS A 291 -0.19 -22.49 4.37
CA CYS A 291 -0.63 -21.71 3.20
C CYS A 291 0.15 -20.39 3.08
N HIS A 292 0.37 -19.70 4.19
CA HIS A 292 1.07 -18.41 4.21
C HIS A 292 2.59 -18.59 4.26
N VAL A 293 3.16 -19.15 3.18
CA VAL A 293 4.61 -19.36 3.02
C VAL A 293 5.35 -18.03 3.12
N ALA A 294 6.27 -17.94 4.08
CA ALA A 294 6.86 -16.66 4.48
C ALA A 294 7.75 -16.05 3.39
N GLN A 295 8.51 -16.86 2.64
CA GLN A 295 9.61 -16.35 1.83
C GLN A 295 9.71 -17.03 0.46
N TRP A 296 10.06 -16.23 -0.54
CA TRP A 296 10.37 -16.68 -1.91
C TRP A 296 11.63 -16.01 -2.43
N THR A 297 12.23 -16.63 -3.46
CA THR A 297 13.33 -16.04 -4.23
C THR A 297 12.89 -15.91 -5.67
N THR A 298 12.99 -14.70 -6.23
CA THR A 298 12.70 -14.45 -7.65
C THR A 298 13.75 -15.10 -8.54
N ALA A 299 13.38 -15.41 -9.77
CA ALA A 299 14.27 -16.04 -10.73
C ALA A 299 15.55 -15.23 -10.97
N ASN A 300 16.68 -15.92 -11.06
CA ASN A 300 17.97 -15.29 -11.41
C ASN A 300 18.26 -15.48 -12.91
N LEU A 301 17.40 -14.90 -13.76
CA LEU A 301 17.53 -15.00 -15.22
C LEU A 301 18.10 -13.70 -15.80
N PRO A 302 19.01 -13.79 -16.81
CA PRO A 302 19.65 -12.61 -17.41
C PRO A 302 18.68 -11.61 -18.06
N GLY A 303 17.47 -12.02 -18.40
CA GLY A 303 16.44 -11.17 -19.02
C GLY A 303 15.61 -10.36 -18.03
N LEU A 304 15.74 -10.64 -16.71
CA LEU A 304 15.04 -9.88 -15.68
C LEU A 304 15.85 -8.64 -15.29
N GLU A 305 15.14 -7.57 -14.96
CA GLU A 305 15.69 -6.34 -14.42
C GLU A 305 16.44 -6.59 -13.11
N ASP A 306 17.56 -5.89 -12.87
CA ASP A 306 18.37 -6.06 -11.67
C ASP A 306 17.59 -5.77 -10.37
N ALA A 307 16.58 -4.89 -10.44
CA ALA A 307 15.69 -4.60 -9.32
C ALA A 307 14.78 -5.78 -8.94
N ILE A 308 14.55 -6.73 -9.85
CA ILE A 308 13.64 -7.87 -9.69
C ILE A 308 14.40 -9.19 -9.57
N ARG A 309 15.52 -9.33 -10.27
CA ARG A 309 16.27 -10.57 -10.44
C ARG A 309 16.94 -11.05 -9.15
N GLY A 310 16.70 -12.30 -8.75
CA GLY A 310 17.37 -12.95 -7.62
C GLY A 310 17.09 -12.28 -6.28
N LYS A 311 15.91 -11.69 -6.10
CA LYS A 311 15.51 -11.02 -4.84
C LYS A 311 14.82 -11.99 -3.90
N THR A 312 15.10 -11.85 -2.63
CA THR A 312 14.33 -12.49 -1.56
C THR A 312 13.17 -11.58 -1.18
N ILE A 313 11.95 -12.12 -1.16
CA ILE A 313 10.72 -11.43 -0.81
C ILE A 313 9.93 -12.22 0.23
N ARG A 314 9.11 -11.55 1.04
CA ARG A 314 8.34 -12.19 2.13
C ARG A 314 6.84 -11.89 2.01
N PRO A 315 6.12 -12.48 1.03
CA PRO A 315 4.71 -12.22 0.79
C PRO A 315 3.77 -12.90 1.79
N TYR A 316 4.22 -13.94 2.49
CA TYR A 316 3.36 -14.81 3.30
C TYR A 316 2.18 -15.34 2.49
N SER A 317 2.49 -16.05 1.41
CA SER A 317 1.54 -16.69 0.49
C SER A 317 2.26 -17.80 -0.28
N ASP A 318 1.62 -18.92 -0.50
CA ASP A 318 2.07 -20.00 -1.38
C ASP A 318 1.60 -19.80 -2.83
N PHE A 319 0.66 -18.86 -3.06
CA PHE A 319 -0.01 -18.59 -4.34
C PHE A 319 -0.87 -19.75 -4.87
N LEU A 320 -1.10 -20.80 -4.09
CA LEU A 320 -1.99 -21.91 -4.41
C LEU A 320 -3.45 -21.53 -4.15
N VAL A 321 -4.38 -22.26 -4.77
CA VAL A 321 -5.79 -22.20 -4.45
C VAL A 321 -6.13 -23.32 -3.46
N HIS A 322 -6.98 -22.98 -2.48
CA HIS A 322 -7.38 -23.81 -1.36
C HIS A 322 -8.89 -23.78 -1.18
N ASP A 323 -9.49 -24.87 -0.77
CA ASP A 323 -10.89 -24.93 -0.36
C ASP A 323 -11.09 -24.14 0.94
N MET A 324 -11.81 -23.04 0.85
CA MET A 324 -12.06 -22.13 1.96
C MET A 324 -13.41 -22.36 2.65
N GLY A 325 -14.09 -23.46 2.33
CA GLY A 325 -15.33 -23.87 2.99
C GLY A 325 -16.41 -22.78 2.98
N LEU A 326 -16.78 -22.24 4.16
CA LEU A 326 -17.83 -21.21 4.28
C LEU A 326 -17.41 -19.82 3.73
N LEU A 327 -16.17 -19.63 3.39
CA LEU A 327 -15.74 -18.44 2.66
C LEU A 327 -15.91 -18.59 1.13
N ALA A 328 -16.44 -19.70 0.65
CA ALA A 328 -16.79 -19.88 -0.75
C ALA A 328 -17.75 -18.80 -1.23
N ASP A 329 -17.53 -18.28 -2.43
CA ASP A 329 -18.41 -17.26 -3.04
C ASP A 329 -19.33 -17.81 -4.13
N GLY A 330 -19.23 -19.11 -4.42
CA GLY A 330 -20.06 -19.78 -5.43
C GLY A 330 -19.66 -19.47 -6.87
N VAL A 331 -18.55 -18.79 -7.11
CA VAL A 331 -18.08 -18.39 -8.45
C VAL A 331 -16.85 -19.16 -8.84
N GLN A 332 -16.92 -19.91 -9.95
CA GLN A 332 -15.76 -20.54 -10.59
C GLN A 332 -15.04 -19.55 -11.52
N GLU A 333 -13.71 -19.63 -11.59
CA GLU A 333 -12.88 -18.93 -12.60
C GLU A 333 -11.83 -19.88 -13.16
N GLY A 334 -11.93 -20.21 -14.42
CA GLY A 334 -11.11 -21.25 -15.04
C GLY A 334 -11.27 -22.59 -14.32
N ASP A 335 -10.14 -23.22 -13.95
CA ASP A 335 -10.16 -24.48 -13.21
C ASP A 335 -10.30 -24.31 -11.68
N ALA A 336 -10.25 -23.06 -11.15
CA ALA A 336 -10.49 -22.82 -9.73
C ALA A 336 -11.99 -22.83 -9.46
N ASN A 337 -12.46 -23.83 -8.71
CA ASN A 337 -13.89 -24.07 -8.43
C ASN A 337 -14.49 -23.04 -7.47
N GLU A 338 -15.76 -23.17 -7.17
CA GLU A 338 -16.56 -22.23 -6.37
C GLU A 338 -16.00 -22.02 -4.95
N GLN A 339 -15.38 -23.04 -4.38
CA GLN A 339 -14.89 -23.07 -3.01
C GLN A 339 -13.44 -22.59 -2.88
N GLU A 340 -12.68 -22.64 -3.97
CA GLU A 340 -11.24 -22.37 -3.95
C GLU A 340 -10.91 -20.88 -4.03
N PHE A 341 -9.97 -20.45 -3.20
CA PHE A 341 -9.37 -19.12 -3.24
C PHE A 341 -7.85 -19.20 -3.11
N ARG A 342 -7.17 -18.32 -3.86
CA ARG A 342 -5.73 -18.16 -3.73
C ARG A 342 -5.38 -17.58 -2.36
N THR A 343 -4.35 -18.13 -1.70
CA THR A 343 -3.77 -17.50 -0.52
C THR A 343 -3.32 -16.07 -0.83
N PRO A 344 -3.95 -15.05 -0.25
CA PRO A 344 -3.55 -13.67 -0.50
C PRO A 344 -2.22 -13.36 0.18
N VAL A 345 -1.45 -12.43 -0.41
CA VAL A 345 -0.27 -11.86 0.26
C VAL A 345 -0.70 -11.11 1.52
N LEU A 346 0.10 -11.20 2.59
CA LEU A 346 -0.16 -10.46 3.83
C LEU A 346 0.55 -9.09 3.88
N TRP A 347 1.21 -8.69 2.81
CA TRP A 347 1.82 -7.36 2.72
C TRP A 347 0.81 -6.26 2.99
N ASN A 348 1.24 -5.26 3.76
CA ASN A 348 0.45 -4.09 4.14
C ASN A 348 -0.86 -4.43 4.89
N LEU A 349 -0.89 -5.59 5.56
CA LEU A 349 -2.09 -6.08 6.25
C LEU A 349 -2.60 -5.08 7.30
N ARG A 350 -1.68 -4.41 8.00
CA ARG A 350 -2.02 -3.46 9.07
C ARG A 350 -2.92 -2.29 8.64
N THR A 351 -2.81 -1.87 7.37
CA THR A 351 -3.60 -0.74 6.84
C THR A 351 -4.87 -1.20 6.12
N ARG A 352 -5.11 -2.54 6.06
CA ARG A 352 -6.23 -3.09 5.30
C ARG A 352 -7.53 -3.05 6.10
N ASP A 353 -8.53 -2.38 5.54
CA ASP A 353 -9.92 -2.40 5.98
C ASP A 353 -10.83 -2.17 4.75
N PRO A 354 -11.69 -3.14 4.40
CA PRO A 354 -11.95 -4.44 5.02
C PRO A 354 -10.93 -5.52 4.63
N MET A 355 -10.91 -6.64 5.36
CA MET A 355 -10.15 -7.85 5.04
C MET A 355 -11.06 -8.93 4.43
N LEU A 356 -10.44 -9.99 3.88
CA LEU A 356 -11.03 -11.09 3.11
C LEU A 356 -11.52 -10.64 1.71
N HIS A 357 -11.81 -11.63 0.86
CA HIS A 357 -12.24 -11.36 -0.52
C HIS A 357 -13.62 -10.70 -0.58
N ASP A 358 -14.49 -11.00 0.38
CA ASP A 358 -15.86 -10.50 0.50
C ASP A 358 -15.99 -9.25 1.39
N GLY A 359 -14.89 -8.78 2.00
CA GLY A 359 -14.87 -7.65 2.91
C GLY A 359 -15.56 -7.90 4.26
N SER A 360 -15.85 -9.14 4.59
CA SER A 360 -16.66 -9.50 5.77
C SER A 360 -15.94 -9.39 7.12
N ALA A 361 -14.64 -9.04 7.11
CA ALA A 361 -13.88 -8.66 8.31
C ALA A 361 -13.54 -7.17 8.22
N SER A 362 -14.40 -6.31 8.78
CA SER A 362 -14.32 -4.85 8.62
C SER A 362 -14.63 -4.10 9.91
N GLY A 363 -14.16 -2.84 9.99
CA GLY A 363 -14.37 -1.94 11.12
C GLY A 363 -13.60 -2.33 12.38
N GLY A 364 -13.79 -1.60 13.47
CA GLY A 364 -13.11 -1.82 14.74
C GLY A 364 -11.59 -1.59 14.69
N THR A 365 -10.87 -2.19 15.64
CA THR A 365 -9.41 -2.15 15.66
C THR A 365 -8.80 -3.13 14.65
N PHE A 366 -7.50 -2.99 14.40
CA PHE A 366 -6.76 -3.94 13.56
C PHE A 366 -6.86 -5.37 14.11
N GLU A 367 -6.68 -5.54 15.42
CA GLU A 367 -6.73 -6.84 16.10
C GLU A 367 -8.11 -7.49 15.99
N GLU A 368 -9.18 -6.69 16.08
CA GLU A 368 -10.56 -7.19 15.91
C GLU A 368 -10.79 -7.69 14.49
N ARG A 369 -10.36 -6.95 13.47
CA ARG A 369 -10.46 -7.39 12.06
C ARG A 369 -9.67 -8.65 11.79
N VAL A 370 -8.43 -8.73 12.27
CA VAL A 370 -7.58 -9.92 12.15
C VAL A 370 -8.23 -11.11 12.85
N ALA A 371 -8.76 -10.93 14.05
CA ALA A 371 -9.43 -12.01 14.78
C ALA A 371 -10.66 -12.55 14.03
N ILE A 372 -11.47 -11.65 13.44
CA ILE A 372 -12.62 -12.01 12.59
C ILE A 372 -12.14 -12.75 11.34
N ALA A 373 -11.11 -12.23 10.67
CA ALA A 373 -10.57 -12.86 9.46
C ALA A 373 -10.05 -14.27 9.74
N ILE A 374 -9.28 -14.47 10.82
CA ILE A 374 -8.79 -15.81 11.20
C ILE A 374 -9.96 -16.74 11.55
N ALA A 375 -10.96 -16.26 12.31
CA ALA A 375 -12.11 -17.09 12.69
C ALA A 375 -12.91 -17.58 11.47
N LYS A 376 -12.95 -16.80 10.40
CA LYS A 376 -13.64 -17.14 9.15
C LYS A 376 -12.92 -18.21 8.30
N HIS A 377 -11.66 -18.54 8.60
CA HIS A 377 -10.98 -19.69 8.02
C HIS A 377 -11.52 -21.04 8.51
N GLY A 378 -12.35 -21.05 9.56
CA GLY A 378 -13.05 -22.22 10.06
C GLY A 378 -14.58 -22.06 10.01
N PRO A 379 -15.35 -23.10 10.34
CA PRO A 379 -14.93 -24.46 10.72
C PRO A 379 -14.77 -25.44 9.55
N PHE A 380 -15.16 -25.09 8.33
CA PHE A 380 -15.14 -25.95 7.15
C PHE A 380 -14.21 -25.35 6.10
N GLY A 381 -13.23 -26.06 5.67
CA GLY A 381 -12.20 -25.60 4.74
C GLY A 381 -10.81 -25.89 5.32
N GLU A 382 -9.79 -25.76 4.50
CA GLU A 382 -8.41 -26.14 4.83
C GLU A 382 -7.81 -25.30 5.98
N GLY A 383 -8.25 -24.05 6.17
CA GLY A 383 -7.84 -23.20 7.29
C GLY A 383 -8.45 -23.52 8.65
N ALA A 384 -9.34 -24.52 8.76
CA ALA A 384 -10.12 -24.79 9.96
C ALA A 384 -9.26 -25.17 11.18
N ALA A 385 -8.19 -25.96 10.98
CA ALA A 385 -7.28 -26.37 12.05
C ALA A 385 -6.56 -25.16 12.67
N SER A 386 -6.05 -24.24 11.83
CA SER A 386 -5.37 -23.01 12.26
C SER A 386 -6.32 -22.06 12.98
N ALA A 387 -7.55 -21.89 12.50
CA ALA A 387 -8.58 -21.09 13.17
C ALA A 387 -8.94 -21.66 14.56
N ALA A 388 -9.06 -22.99 14.67
CA ALA A 388 -9.30 -23.67 15.94
C ALA A 388 -8.11 -23.56 16.91
N ALA A 389 -6.87 -23.56 16.40
CA ALA A 389 -5.67 -23.35 17.20
C ALA A 389 -5.58 -21.90 17.70
N PHE A 390 -5.86 -20.91 16.84
CA PHE A 390 -5.96 -19.49 17.23
C PHE A 390 -6.95 -19.27 18.37
N ALA A 391 -8.12 -19.91 18.32
CA ALA A 391 -9.14 -19.77 19.37
C ALA A 391 -8.63 -20.20 20.77
N LYS A 392 -7.62 -21.08 20.82
CA LYS A 392 -7.02 -21.61 22.07
C LYS A 392 -5.82 -20.81 22.56
N LEU A 393 -5.33 -19.84 21.82
CA LEU A 393 -4.19 -19.02 22.22
C LEU A 393 -4.47 -18.25 23.51
N SER A 394 -3.47 -18.15 24.37
CA SER A 394 -3.47 -17.22 25.51
C SER A 394 -3.52 -15.76 25.05
N ALA A 395 -3.92 -14.85 25.95
CA ALA A 395 -3.93 -13.41 25.65
C ALA A 395 -2.54 -12.91 25.20
N THR A 396 -1.47 -13.39 25.83
CA THR A 396 -0.08 -13.03 25.46
C THR A 396 0.26 -13.49 24.04
N GLN A 397 -0.03 -14.74 23.70
CA GLN A 397 0.23 -15.27 22.36
C GLN A 397 -0.59 -14.54 21.28
N ARG A 398 -1.84 -14.17 21.57
CA ARG A 398 -2.65 -13.36 20.66
C ARG A 398 -2.04 -11.98 20.44
N SER A 399 -1.61 -11.32 21.52
CA SER A 399 -0.94 -10.01 21.42
C SER A 399 0.34 -10.09 20.59
N GLN A 400 1.16 -11.13 20.80
CA GLN A 400 2.37 -11.37 20.00
C GLN A 400 2.05 -11.61 18.53
N LEU A 401 1.04 -12.44 18.22
CA LEU A 401 0.59 -12.69 16.85
C LEU A 401 0.12 -11.39 16.17
N PHE A 402 -0.69 -10.58 16.86
CA PHE A 402 -1.18 -9.30 16.32
C PHE A 402 -0.05 -8.31 16.11
N ALA A 403 0.94 -8.25 17.02
CA ALA A 403 2.12 -7.42 16.84
C ALA A 403 2.90 -7.82 15.59
N PHE A 404 3.11 -9.12 15.36
CA PHE A 404 3.75 -9.64 14.16
C PHE A 404 2.96 -9.27 12.89
N LEU A 405 1.65 -9.55 12.84
CA LEU A 405 0.82 -9.22 11.69
C LEU A 405 0.74 -7.70 11.46
N GLY A 406 0.80 -6.91 12.53
CA GLY A 406 0.86 -5.46 12.48
C GLY A 406 2.21 -4.90 12.00
N SER A 407 3.28 -5.71 12.01
CA SER A 407 4.58 -5.33 11.44
C SER A 407 4.58 -5.32 9.90
N LEU A 408 3.64 -6.07 9.29
CA LEU A 408 3.51 -6.19 7.84
C LEU A 408 2.89 -4.92 7.23
N GLY A 409 3.73 -4.07 6.69
CA GLY A 409 3.40 -2.74 6.17
C GLY A 409 3.77 -1.59 7.12
N ARG A 410 4.52 -1.85 8.19
CA ARG A 410 5.00 -0.80 9.08
C ARG A 410 6.29 -0.18 8.55
N ASN A 411 6.33 1.14 8.46
CA ASN A 411 7.53 1.89 8.12
C ASN A 411 8.57 1.81 9.25
N GLU A 412 9.84 1.83 8.88
CA GLU A 412 10.94 1.98 9.81
C GLU A 412 10.85 3.35 10.49
N TYR A 413 11.16 3.40 11.78
CA TYR A 413 11.13 4.61 12.63
C TYR A 413 9.75 5.26 12.86
N ASP A 414 8.69 4.76 12.28
CA ASP A 414 7.31 5.23 12.47
C ASP A 414 6.75 4.62 13.78
N PHE A 415 7.09 5.22 14.92
CA PHE A 415 6.74 4.69 16.26
C PHE A 415 5.28 4.88 16.61
N ASP A 416 4.65 5.96 16.18
CA ASP A 416 3.22 6.23 16.45
C ASP A 416 2.28 5.65 15.40
N ALA A 417 2.85 5.09 14.32
CA ALA A 417 2.12 4.40 13.27
C ALA A 417 1.24 5.31 12.37
N ASN A 418 1.60 6.59 12.25
CA ASN A 418 0.90 7.56 11.42
C ASN A 418 1.36 7.57 9.96
N GLN A 419 2.36 6.74 9.59
CA GLN A 419 3.00 6.59 8.29
C GLN A 419 4.01 7.70 7.92
N LEU A 420 4.30 8.60 8.81
CA LEU A 420 5.35 9.61 8.71
C LEU A 420 6.44 9.30 9.71
N VAL A 421 7.63 9.86 9.49
CA VAL A 421 8.73 9.87 10.47
C VAL A 421 9.02 11.34 10.79
N ASP A 422 8.69 11.75 12.00
CA ASP A 422 8.73 13.15 12.41
C ASP A 422 9.30 13.36 13.83
N THR A 423 9.05 14.53 14.40
CA THR A 423 9.56 14.90 15.73
C THR A 423 8.94 14.07 16.85
N LEU A 424 7.72 13.55 16.70
CA LEU A 424 7.09 12.67 17.69
C LEU A 424 7.83 11.33 17.77
N ASP A 425 8.24 10.80 16.61
CA ASP A 425 9.04 9.57 16.54
C ASP A 425 10.45 9.77 17.10
N LEU A 426 11.04 10.96 16.86
CA LEU A 426 12.35 11.30 17.42
C LEU A 426 12.39 11.19 18.94
N GLN A 427 11.34 11.64 19.62
CA GLN A 427 11.24 11.54 21.09
C GLN A 427 11.24 10.10 21.59
N VAL A 428 10.50 9.22 20.91
CA VAL A 428 10.48 7.79 21.25
C VAL A 428 11.83 7.14 20.95
N MET A 429 12.45 7.47 19.80
CA MET A 429 13.76 6.96 19.43
C MET A 429 14.86 7.38 20.41
N ALA A 430 14.83 8.62 20.88
CA ALA A 430 15.77 9.11 21.89
C ALA A 430 15.66 8.35 23.23
N GLN A 431 14.44 7.95 23.63
CA GLN A 431 14.21 7.08 24.79
C GLN A 431 14.76 5.67 24.54
N CYS A 432 14.58 5.13 23.32
CA CYS A 432 15.07 3.81 22.95
C CYS A 432 16.60 3.69 22.98
N ARG A 433 17.34 4.77 22.74
CA ARG A 433 18.79 4.82 22.88
C ARG A 433 19.31 4.39 24.25
N LEU A 434 18.47 4.50 25.28
CA LEU A 434 18.82 4.13 26.65
C LEU A 434 18.60 2.65 26.95
N ALA A 435 18.00 1.89 26.04
CA ALA A 435 17.80 0.46 26.19
C ALA A 435 19.15 -0.29 26.10
N ASN A 436 19.39 -1.21 27.04
CA ASN A 436 20.63 -1.98 27.07
C ASN A 436 20.69 -3.09 26.00
N THR A 437 19.52 -3.57 25.56
CA THR A 437 19.37 -4.58 24.51
C THR A 437 17.94 -4.46 23.99
N VAL A 438 17.81 -4.43 22.67
CA VAL A 438 16.51 -4.40 21.96
C VAL A 438 16.29 -5.76 21.29
N THR A 439 15.13 -6.33 21.50
CA THR A 439 14.68 -7.54 20.78
C THR A 439 13.57 -7.19 19.80
N ALA A 440 13.30 -8.05 18.83
CA ALA A 440 12.27 -7.79 17.83
C ALA A 440 10.83 -7.62 18.41
N ASP A 441 10.60 -8.00 19.65
CA ASP A 441 9.32 -7.84 20.34
C ASP A 441 9.22 -6.54 21.18
N ASP A 442 10.31 -5.80 21.30
CA ASP A 442 10.34 -4.54 22.03
C ASP A 442 9.77 -3.40 21.17
N ALA A 443 9.15 -2.41 21.82
CA ALA A 443 8.68 -1.22 21.12
C ALA A 443 9.83 -0.47 20.40
N CYS A 444 11.05 -0.56 20.93
CA CYS A 444 12.24 0.05 20.36
C CYS A 444 12.80 -0.67 19.11
N ALA A 445 12.31 -1.88 18.80
CA ALA A 445 12.72 -2.62 17.60
C ALA A 445 12.39 -1.90 16.27
N ILE A 446 11.49 -0.93 16.32
CA ILE A 446 11.13 -0.08 15.18
C ILE A 446 12.27 0.88 14.83
N GLY A 447 13.09 1.23 15.80
CA GLY A 447 14.28 2.07 15.65
C GLY A 447 15.58 1.28 15.46
N ASP A 448 15.65 0.01 15.85
CA ASP A 448 16.80 -0.90 15.62
C ASP A 448 16.67 -1.54 14.23
N VAL A 449 16.93 -0.75 13.20
CA VAL A 449 16.67 -1.18 11.80
C VAL A 449 17.75 -2.11 11.28
N ASN A 450 19.00 -2.00 11.80
CA ASN A 450 20.08 -2.93 11.48
C ASN A 450 19.97 -4.27 12.24
N GLN A 451 19.09 -4.35 13.26
CA GLN A 451 18.84 -5.53 14.11
C GLN A 451 20.08 -6.01 14.87
N ASP A 452 20.94 -5.11 15.32
CA ASP A 452 22.12 -5.45 16.13
C ASP A 452 21.82 -5.49 17.64
N GLY A 453 20.60 -5.14 18.03
CA GLY A 453 20.10 -5.14 19.40
C GLY A 453 20.34 -3.83 20.16
N LEU A 454 20.69 -2.78 19.46
CA LEU A 454 20.90 -1.44 20.02
C LEU A 454 20.12 -0.41 19.16
N VAL A 455 19.77 0.71 19.77
CA VAL A 455 19.35 1.91 19.02
C VAL A 455 20.45 2.95 19.24
N ASP A 456 21.31 3.12 18.24
CA ASP A 456 22.50 3.95 18.36
C ASP A 456 22.68 4.96 17.21
N SER A 457 23.89 5.49 17.04
CA SER A 457 24.17 6.49 16.02
C SER A 457 24.04 5.95 14.58
N VAL A 458 24.09 4.64 14.36
CA VAL A 458 23.88 4.04 13.03
C VAL A 458 22.40 4.10 12.68
N ASP A 459 21.54 3.78 13.64
CA ASP A 459 20.09 3.87 13.46
C ASP A 459 19.62 5.32 13.35
N MET A 460 20.26 6.24 14.10
CA MET A 460 19.96 7.68 13.97
C MET A 460 20.25 8.21 12.56
N GLN A 461 21.26 7.71 11.87
CA GLN A 461 21.47 8.05 10.45
C GLN A 461 20.31 7.58 9.58
N GLY A 462 19.79 6.38 9.83
CA GLY A 462 18.60 5.87 9.16
C GLY A 462 17.36 6.69 9.46
N PHE A 463 17.17 7.11 10.72
CA PHE A 463 16.09 8.00 11.13
C PHE A 463 16.10 9.33 10.36
N LEU A 464 17.24 9.98 10.27
CA LEU A 464 17.40 11.23 9.53
C LEU A 464 17.01 11.06 8.05
N LEU A 465 17.45 9.97 7.41
CA LEU A 465 17.06 9.66 6.03
C LEU A 465 15.54 9.43 5.88
N ALA A 466 14.93 8.79 6.86
CA ALA A 466 13.48 8.54 6.84
C ALA A 466 12.70 9.85 7.05
N ALA A 467 13.10 10.70 7.99
CA ALA A 467 12.50 11.99 8.25
C ALA A 467 12.64 12.95 7.05
N GLU A 468 13.83 13.02 6.43
CA GLU A 468 14.05 13.80 5.21
C GLU A 468 13.17 13.30 4.05
N ARG A 469 13.04 11.98 3.88
CA ARG A 469 12.14 11.37 2.89
C ARG A 469 10.68 11.80 3.11
N ASP A 470 10.29 11.99 4.36
CA ASP A 470 8.93 12.39 4.74
C ASP A 470 8.75 13.92 4.74
N GLY A 471 9.78 14.67 4.34
CA GLY A 471 9.73 16.12 4.14
C GLY A 471 10.02 16.94 5.40
N VAL A 472 10.55 16.31 6.44
CA VAL A 472 10.95 16.99 7.67
C VAL A 472 12.31 17.66 7.48
N ASP A 473 12.45 18.91 7.89
CA ASP A 473 13.71 19.62 7.87
C ASP A 473 14.61 19.15 9.04
N ILE A 474 15.64 18.40 8.69
CA ILE A 474 16.61 17.83 9.64
C ILE A 474 17.91 18.62 9.72
N THR A 475 18.00 19.76 9.05
CA THR A 475 19.24 20.53 8.89
C THR A 475 19.45 21.60 9.97
N GLY A 476 18.46 21.79 10.86
CA GLY A 476 18.50 22.74 11.96
C GLY A 476 19.76 22.49 12.83
N ASP A 477 20.42 23.56 13.20
CA ASP A 477 21.54 23.61 14.15
C ASP A 477 21.46 24.98 14.82
N CYS A 478 20.65 25.04 15.86
CA CYS A 478 20.20 26.30 16.47
C CYS A 478 21.30 27.00 17.28
N ASP A 479 22.24 26.25 17.87
CA ASP A 479 23.37 26.82 18.64
C ASP A 479 24.65 26.93 17.79
N LYS A 480 24.63 26.40 16.58
CA LYS A 480 25.73 26.43 15.59
C LYS A 480 27.00 25.73 16.08
N ASP A 481 26.83 24.67 16.87
CA ASP A 481 27.96 23.86 17.35
C ASP A 481 28.43 22.82 16.31
N GLY A 482 27.68 22.66 15.21
CA GLY A 482 27.93 21.71 14.14
C GLY A 482 27.21 20.36 14.33
N THR A 483 26.39 20.23 15.36
CA THR A 483 25.54 19.07 15.61
C THR A 483 24.10 19.42 15.24
N PRO A 484 23.46 18.74 14.27
CA PRO A 484 22.07 19.00 13.96
C PRO A 484 21.15 18.82 15.18
N ASP A 485 20.11 19.64 15.31
CA ASP A 485 19.16 19.65 16.42
C ASP A 485 18.59 18.27 16.73
N PHE A 486 18.17 17.52 15.69
CA PHE A 486 17.68 16.15 15.83
C PHE A 486 18.72 15.20 16.46
N VAL A 487 19.97 15.36 16.12
CA VAL A 487 21.08 14.56 16.71
C VAL A 487 21.32 14.97 18.15
N ALA A 488 21.22 16.26 18.46
CA ALA A 488 21.34 16.77 19.83
C ALA A 488 20.21 16.22 20.72
N ILE A 489 18.96 16.25 20.25
CA ILE A 489 17.78 15.67 20.95
C ILE A 489 17.97 14.16 21.15
N PHE A 490 18.36 13.43 20.10
CA PHE A 490 18.66 12.00 20.21
C PHE A 490 19.74 11.74 21.28
N ASN A 491 20.75 12.60 21.39
CA ASN A 491 21.80 12.50 22.39
C ASN A 491 21.40 12.97 23.80
N GLY A 492 20.18 13.45 23.99
CA GLY A 492 19.59 13.76 25.28
C GLY A 492 19.40 15.25 25.57
N ALA A 493 19.50 16.12 24.54
CA ALA A 493 19.05 17.50 24.69
C ALA A 493 17.51 17.50 24.87
N PRO A 494 16.97 18.29 25.84
CA PRO A 494 15.52 18.34 26.04
C PRO A 494 14.83 19.05 24.85
N ASP A 495 13.65 18.55 24.49
CA ASP A 495 12.72 19.12 23.52
C ASP A 495 11.32 18.81 24.05
N VAL A 496 10.84 19.65 24.98
CA VAL A 496 9.60 19.43 25.74
C VAL A 496 8.36 19.78 24.91
N ASP A 497 8.49 20.74 24.00
CA ASP A 497 7.39 21.15 23.12
C ASP A 497 7.29 20.35 21.83
N LEU A 498 8.22 19.40 21.62
CA LEU A 498 8.26 18.45 20.50
C LEU A 498 8.38 19.11 19.11
N ASN A 499 9.04 20.27 19.07
CA ASN A 499 9.19 21.02 17.82
C ASN A 499 10.41 20.61 17.00
N GLY A 500 11.26 19.70 17.51
CA GLY A 500 12.49 19.23 16.87
C GLY A 500 13.68 20.16 17.04
N VAL A 501 13.58 21.16 17.92
CA VAL A 501 14.68 22.06 18.29
C VAL A 501 14.91 21.91 19.81
N PRO A 502 16.15 21.68 20.27
CA PRO A 502 16.42 21.58 21.69
C PRO A 502 15.95 22.82 22.48
N ASP A 503 15.27 22.63 23.61
CA ASP A 503 14.75 23.74 24.43
C ASP A 503 15.82 24.76 24.85
N ASN A 504 17.07 24.31 25.05
CA ASN A 504 18.19 25.19 25.38
C ASN A 504 18.67 26.02 24.18
N CYS A 505 18.17 25.73 23.02
CA CYS A 505 18.44 26.39 21.75
C CYS A 505 17.25 27.21 21.22
N ALA A 506 16.08 27.08 21.84
CA ALA A 506 14.93 27.89 21.43
C ALA A 506 15.33 29.37 21.41
N PRO A 507 14.98 30.13 20.37
CA PRO A 507 15.23 31.56 20.36
C PRO A 507 14.64 32.12 21.65
N ALA A 508 15.42 32.92 22.38
CA ALA A 508 14.93 33.54 23.60
C ALA A 508 13.54 34.10 23.36
N CYS A 509 12.54 33.58 24.01
CA CYS A 509 11.17 34.05 23.93
C CYS A 509 10.96 35.08 25.06
N PRO A 510 11.38 36.34 24.86
CA PRO A 510 11.41 37.32 25.94
C PRO A 510 10.03 37.59 26.52
N ALA A 511 9.00 37.20 25.77
CA ALA A 511 7.61 37.39 26.18
C ALA A 511 7.06 36.20 26.98
N ASP A 512 7.75 35.04 27.02
CA ASP A 512 7.46 33.94 27.96
C ASP A 512 8.05 34.28 29.33
N LEU A 513 7.30 35.01 30.11
CA LEU A 513 7.70 35.50 31.43
C LEU A 513 7.55 34.41 32.50
N SER A 514 6.77 33.38 32.21
CA SER A 514 6.54 32.24 33.11
C SER A 514 7.60 31.14 32.94
N GLY A 515 8.23 31.06 31.76
CA GLY A 515 9.18 30.01 31.39
C GLY A 515 8.50 28.66 31.13
N ASP A 516 7.23 28.66 30.71
CA ASP A 516 6.47 27.43 30.46
C ASP A 516 6.53 26.98 28.98
N GLY A 517 7.28 27.70 28.13
CA GLY A 517 7.48 27.40 26.71
C GLY A 517 6.40 27.99 25.79
N ALA A 518 5.50 28.83 26.30
CA ALA A 518 4.47 29.46 25.50
C ALA A 518 4.07 30.82 26.04
N VAL A 519 3.89 31.80 25.18
CA VAL A 519 3.31 33.10 25.56
C VAL A 519 1.80 32.95 25.65
N ASN A 520 1.26 33.04 26.84
CA ASN A 520 -0.15 32.77 27.15
C ASN A 520 -0.71 33.68 28.23
N ALA A 521 -1.86 33.32 28.82
CA ALA A 521 -2.51 34.11 29.89
C ALA A 521 -1.67 34.16 31.16
N GLY A 522 -0.77 33.21 31.41
CA GLY A 522 0.16 33.20 32.54
C GLY A 522 1.14 34.36 32.46
N ASP A 523 1.76 34.55 31.28
CA ASP A 523 2.72 35.62 30.99
C ASP A 523 2.06 36.99 31.04
N LEU A 524 0.86 37.09 30.48
CA LEU A 524 0.05 38.30 30.56
C LEU A 524 -0.23 38.69 32.01
N ALA A 525 -0.53 37.71 32.87
CA ALA A 525 -0.75 37.98 34.29
C ALA A 525 0.52 38.45 34.99
N ILE A 526 1.69 37.87 34.68
CA ILE A 526 3.00 38.30 35.19
C ILE A 526 3.29 39.72 34.75
N MET A 527 3.13 40.02 33.44
CA MET A 527 3.34 41.37 32.90
C MET A 527 2.43 42.41 33.53
N LEU A 528 1.15 42.10 33.70
CA LEU A 528 0.21 43.02 34.35
C LEU A 528 0.56 43.30 35.82
N ASN A 529 1.10 42.30 36.53
CA ASN A 529 1.61 42.47 37.89
C ASN A 529 2.90 43.32 37.97
N ALA A 530 3.69 43.30 36.90
CA ALA A 530 4.92 44.06 36.75
C ALA A 530 4.72 45.49 36.21
N TRP A 531 3.47 45.90 35.95
CA TRP A 531 3.15 47.16 35.29
C TRP A 531 3.76 48.37 36.00
N GLY A 532 4.46 49.21 35.26
CA GLY A 532 5.15 50.40 35.76
C GLY A 532 6.51 50.12 36.45
N THR A 533 6.97 48.87 36.41
CA THR A 533 8.31 48.45 36.87
C THR A 533 9.17 48.00 35.71
N ALA A 534 10.43 47.71 35.91
CA ALA A 534 11.32 47.14 34.88
C ALA A 534 11.26 45.59 34.85
N ALA A 535 10.35 44.91 35.54
CA ALA A 535 10.38 43.46 35.72
C ALA A 535 9.90 42.65 34.49
N ALA A 536 9.12 43.26 33.58
CA ALA A 536 8.69 42.70 32.32
C ALA A 536 8.84 43.72 31.18
N ASP A 537 9.96 44.42 31.17
CA ASP A 537 10.37 45.39 30.16
C ASP A 537 10.92 44.69 28.93
N LEU A 538 10.06 44.45 27.94
CA LEU A 538 10.40 43.70 26.71
C LEU A 538 11.00 44.60 25.63
N ASP A 539 10.71 45.92 25.64
CA ASP A 539 11.23 46.89 24.69
C ASP A 539 12.52 47.58 25.15
N GLY A 540 12.95 47.33 26.40
CA GLY A 540 14.19 47.85 26.97
C GLY A 540 14.16 49.33 27.34
N ASN A 541 12.98 49.91 27.50
CA ASN A 541 12.82 51.35 27.85
C ASN A 541 12.90 51.64 29.37
N GLY A 542 13.03 50.61 30.20
CA GLY A 542 13.16 50.66 31.66
C GLY A 542 11.85 50.60 32.42
N SER A 543 10.70 50.36 31.78
CA SER A 543 9.39 50.31 32.43
C SER A 543 8.39 49.43 31.66
N THR A 544 7.79 48.46 32.32
CA THR A 544 6.73 47.61 31.73
C THR A 544 5.48 48.48 31.45
N GLY A 545 5.05 48.51 30.19
CA GLY A 545 3.98 49.38 29.72
C GLY A 545 3.21 48.84 28.51
N GLY A 546 2.56 49.75 27.77
CA GLY A 546 1.74 49.37 26.64
C GLY A 546 2.51 48.82 25.44
N ALA A 547 3.78 49.25 25.28
CA ALA A 547 4.65 48.75 24.21
C ALA A 547 5.05 47.27 24.47
N ASP A 548 5.39 46.94 25.73
CA ASP A 548 5.72 45.58 26.17
C ASP A 548 4.52 44.64 26.02
N LEU A 549 3.33 45.16 26.39
CA LEU A 549 2.08 44.40 26.18
C LEU A 549 1.84 44.10 24.71
N ALA A 550 2.15 45.04 23.82
CA ALA A 550 2.01 44.81 22.37
C ALA A 550 3.01 43.74 21.88
N ILE A 551 4.24 43.71 22.39
CA ILE A 551 5.25 42.68 22.09
C ILE A 551 4.76 41.32 22.60
N LEU A 552 4.29 41.23 23.83
CA LEU A 552 3.75 39.98 24.41
C LEU A 552 2.57 39.45 23.59
N LEU A 553 1.60 40.32 23.26
CA LEU A 553 0.42 39.91 22.47
C LEU A 553 0.79 39.54 21.01
N GLY A 554 1.84 40.15 20.46
CA GLY A 554 2.38 39.82 19.14
C GLY A 554 3.11 38.48 19.10
N ALA A 555 3.61 38.01 20.25
CA ALA A 555 4.29 36.71 20.41
C ALA A 555 3.37 35.59 20.94
N TRP A 556 2.05 35.81 21.00
CA TRP A 556 1.11 34.87 21.59
C TRP A 556 1.09 33.50 20.91
N GLY A 557 1.39 32.45 21.65
CA GLY A 557 1.47 31.06 21.16
C GLY A 557 2.69 30.32 21.70
N PRO A 558 3.02 29.17 21.15
CA PRO A 558 4.23 28.44 21.50
C PRO A 558 5.49 29.26 21.22
N CYS A 559 6.47 29.19 22.07
CA CYS A 559 7.78 29.75 21.85
C CYS A 559 8.62 28.87 20.94
#